data_36563e80d53d8dd0c965b14989519dc2
#
_entry.id   36563e80d53d8dd0c965b14989519dc2
#
_cell.length_a   1.000
_cell.length_b   1.000
_cell.length_c   1.000
_cell.angle_alpha   90.00
_cell.angle_beta   90.00
_cell.angle_gamma   90.00
#
_symmetry.space_group_name_H-M   'P 1'
#
loop_
_entity.id
_entity.type
_entity.pdbx_description
1 polymer ?
#
loop_
_entity_poly.entity_id
_entity_poly.type
_entity_poly.pdbx_seq_one_letter_code
_entity_poly.pdbx_strand_id
1 'polypeptide(L)'
;MAYYFSEPSHTFNEYLLVPGYSSAECMPANVSLRTPIVKFKKGEQSALYANIPMVSAIMQAVSDDRMAIALAQEGGISFIFGSQSIESEAAMVARVKSYKAGFIVSDSNVKPENTLAEVLALKERTGHSTMAVTDDGTANGKLLGIVTSRDYRVSRMSRDVKVEEFMTPFDKLITAPADTSLKTANDIIWDHKLNSLPLVDDKQHLVYMVFRKDYDSHKANSLELLDQHKRYVVGAGINTRDYAERVPALVEAGADVLCSDSSERFSEWQSRTLSRVRGKYGDDVKVGAGNVVDREGFRFLAEAGADFIKVGIGGGSICITREQKGIGRGQATALIEVAAARDEYFEETGIYIPICSDGGIVHDYHCTLALAMGADFLMLGRYFSRFDESPTNKVNINGSYMKEYWGEGSSRARNWQRYDMGGDKKLSFEEGVDSYVPYAGSLKDNLGLTLSKVRSTMCNCGSLSIPEFQKKAKITLVSATSIVEGGAHDVVLKETASTSK
;
A
#
# COMPACT_ATOMS: atom_id res chain seq x y z
N MET A 1 -27.50 27.49 -19.57
CA MET A 1 -26.13 28.02 -19.45
C MET A 1 -25.43 27.10 -18.47
N ALA A 2 -24.19 26.68 -18.72
CA ALA A 2 -23.42 25.88 -17.78
C ALA A 2 -23.20 26.63 -16.46
N TYR A 3 -23.19 25.91 -15.33
CA TYR A 3 -22.82 26.48 -14.05
C TYR A 3 -21.32 26.80 -14.04
N TYR A 4 -20.94 27.94 -13.49
CA TYR A 4 -19.58 28.43 -13.43
C TYR A 4 -19.18 28.74 -11.98
N PHE A 5 -18.13 28.07 -11.49
CA PHE A 5 -17.52 28.42 -10.23
C PHE A 5 -16.66 29.68 -10.40
N SER A 6 -16.93 30.75 -9.67
CA SER A 6 -16.22 32.01 -9.76
C SER A 6 -14.82 31.96 -9.12
N GLU A 7 -14.67 31.10 -8.09
CA GLU A 7 -13.41 30.97 -7.39
C GLU A 7 -12.47 29.99 -8.09
N PRO A 8 -11.16 30.29 -8.18
CA PRO A 8 -10.17 29.38 -8.70
C PRO A 8 -10.13 28.07 -7.91
N SER A 9 -9.82 26.98 -8.59
CA SER A 9 -9.58 25.71 -7.90
C SER A 9 -8.08 25.54 -7.63
N HIS A 10 -7.73 25.33 -6.37
CA HIS A 10 -6.37 25.39 -5.83
C HIS A 10 -5.75 24.01 -5.65
N THR A 11 -4.40 23.98 -5.71
CA THR A 11 -3.58 22.79 -5.40
C THR A 11 -2.90 22.94 -4.04
N PHE A 12 -2.27 21.87 -3.53
CA PHE A 12 -1.56 21.93 -2.24
C PHE A 12 -0.41 22.93 -2.22
N ASN A 13 0.25 23.21 -3.35
CA ASN A 13 1.35 24.18 -3.42
C ASN A 13 0.93 25.61 -3.05
N GLU A 14 -0.35 25.91 -3.13
CA GLU A 14 -0.89 27.24 -2.88
C GLU A 14 -1.29 27.47 -1.41
N TYR A 15 -0.96 26.51 -0.54
CA TYR A 15 -1.31 26.59 0.88
C TYR A 15 -0.11 26.34 1.79
N LEU A 16 -0.14 27.00 2.95
CA LEU A 16 0.73 26.71 4.08
C LEU A 16 -0.08 26.54 5.36
N LEU A 17 0.48 25.79 6.31
CA LEU A 17 -0.03 25.70 7.67
C LEU A 17 0.51 26.86 8.51
N VAL A 18 -0.37 27.50 9.25
CA VAL A 18 0.02 28.51 10.25
C VAL A 18 0.27 27.76 11.57
N PRO A 19 1.44 27.94 12.21
CA PRO A 19 1.72 27.29 13.50
C PRO A 19 0.68 27.62 14.56
N GLY A 20 0.34 26.62 15.38
CA GLY A 20 -0.52 26.74 16.54
C GLY A 20 0.28 26.73 17.84
N TYR A 21 -0.44 26.82 18.97
CA TYR A 21 0.18 26.61 20.26
C TYR A 21 0.61 25.15 20.45
N SER A 22 1.89 24.94 20.70
CA SER A 22 2.48 23.62 20.96
C SER A 22 2.80 23.49 22.44
N SER A 23 2.15 22.55 23.13
CA SER A 23 2.43 22.25 24.54
C SER A 23 3.66 21.35 24.69
N ALA A 24 4.12 21.14 25.93
CA ALA A 24 5.21 20.23 26.21
C ALA A 24 4.90 18.76 25.85
N GLU A 25 3.64 18.40 25.68
CA GLU A 25 3.19 17.07 25.25
C GLU A 25 3.29 16.87 23.74
N CYS A 26 3.40 17.96 22.96
CA CYS A 26 3.52 17.94 21.51
C CYS A 26 4.91 17.50 21.08
N MET A 27 5.23 16.23 21.33
CA MET A 27 6.43 15.57 20.87
C MET A 27 6.07 14.55 19.77
N PRO A 28 6.89 14.38 18.72
CA PRO A 28 6.61 13.44 17.64
C PRO A 28 6.30 12.01 18.10
N ALA A 29 6.90 11.55 19.20
CA ALA A 29 6.65 10.23 19.78
C ALA A 29 5.21 10.07 20.35
N ASN A 30 4.57 11.18 20.73
CA ASN A 30 3.21 11.18 21.26
C ASN A 30 2.13 11.32 20.18
N VAL A 31 2.53 11.58 18.93
CA VAL A 31 1.58 11.74 17.82
C VAL A 31 1.12 10.40 17.30
N SER A 32 -0.17 10.15 17.39
CA SER A 32 -0.84 9.01 16.76
C SER A 32 -1.24 9.35 15.33
N LEU A 33 -0.78 8.55 14.37
CA LEU A 33 -1.18 8.62 12.98
C LEU A 33 -2.25 7.57 12.62
N ARG A 34 -2.77 6.85 13.63
CA ARG A 34 -3.83 5.86 13.44
C ARG A 34 -5.08 6.54 12.92
N THR A 35 -5.69 5.97 11.88
CA THR A 35 -6.80 6.58 11.15
C THR A 35 -7.86 5.54 10.75
N PRO A 36 -9.17 5.88 10.76
CA PRO A 36 -10.20 4.99 10.28
C PRO A 36 -10.14 4.86 8.76
N ILE A 37 -10.39 3.66 8.27
CA ILE A 37 -10.44 3.36 6.83
C ILE A 37 -11.88 3.21 6.34
N VAL A 38 -12.79 2.71 7.19
CA VAL A 38 -14.17 2.42 6.81
C VAL A 38 -15.16 3.15 7.71
N LYS A 39 -16.35 3.39 7.19
CA LYS A 39 -17.44 4.11 7.87
C LYS A 39 -17.75 3.53 9.25
N PHE A 40 -18.24 4.40 10.14
CA PHE A 40 -18.70 4.03 11.49
C PHE A 40 -19.77 5.01 11.96
N LYS A 41 -20.60 4.58 12.93
CA LYS A 41 -21.62 5.43 13.54
C LYS A 41 -21.07 6.28 14.67
N LYS A 42 -21.71 7.39 14.94
CA LYS A 42 -21.39 8.29 16.07
C LYS A 42 -21.37 7.50 17.39
N GLY A 43 -20.25 7.56 18.08
CA GLY A 43 -20.02 6.80 19.33
C GLY A 43 -19.47 5.39 19.14
N GLU A 44 -19.37 4.90 17.92
CA GLU A 44 -18.74 3.61 17.61
C GLU A 44 -17.32 3.80 17.08
N GLN A 45 -16.58 2.71 16.97
CA GLN A 45 -15.27 2.68 16.32
C GLN A 45 -15.39 2.10 14.92
N SER A 46 -14.50 2.52 14.01
CA SER A 46 -14.38 1.92 12.69
C SER A 46 -13.99 0.44 12.81
N ALA A 47 -14.57 -0.40 11.95
CA ALA A 47 -14.21 -1.82 11.88
C ALA A 47 -12.80 -2.08 11.33
N LEU A 48 -12.21 -1.09 10.65
CA LEU A 48 -10.88 -1.17 10.10
C LEU A 48 -10.13 0.15 10.28
N TYR A 49 -8.95 0.08 10.87
CA TYR A 49 -8.02 1.20 11.00
C TYR A 49 -6.72 0.87 10.27
N ALA A 50 -6.04 1.89 9.77
CA ALA A 50 -4.62 1.83 9.46
C ALA A 50 -3.82 2.48 10.60
N ASN A 51 -2.59 2.00 10.84
CA ASN A 51 -1.71 2.56 11.86
C ASN A 51 -0.98 3.82 11.38
N ILE A 52 -0.92 4.00 10.06
CA ILE A 52 -0.42 5.21 9.39
C ILE A 52 -1.41 5.62 8.28
N PRO A 53 -1.56 6.90 7.95
CA PRO A 53 -2.54 7.37 6.98
C PRO A 53 -2.06 7.23 5.53
N MET A 54 -1.34 6.17 5.19
CA MET A 54 -0.74 5.98 3.88
C MET A 54 -1.26 4.69 3.25
N VAL A 55 -1.78 4.80 2.02
CA VAL A 55 -2.17 3.64 1.22
C VAL A 55 -1.57 3.72 -0.19
N SER A 56 -1.23 2.58 -0.78
CA SER A 56 -0.70 2.56 -2.14
C SER A 56 -1.81 2.52 -3.19
N ALA A 57 -1.57 3.20 -4.30
CA ALA A 57 -2.56 3.37 -5.37
C ALA A 57 -2.85 2.05 -6.09
N ILE A 58 -4.09 1.90 -6.56
CA ILE A 58 -4.60 0.74 -7.32
C ILE A 58 -4.01 0.78 -8.74
N MET A 59 -2.73 0.50 -8.86
CA MET A 59 -2.00 0.65 -10.12
C MET A 59 -1.03 -0.50 -10.32
N GLN A 60 -0.98 -1.00 -11.56
CA GLN A 60 -0.05 -2.05 -12.02
C GLN A 60 1.41 -1.74 -11.68
N ALA A 61 1.79 -0.47 -11.79
CA ALA A 61 3.14 0.00 -11.53
C ALA A 61 3.45 0.26 -10.04
N VAL A 62 2.49 0.01 -9.13
CA VAL A 62 2.61 0.43 -7.71
C VAL A 62 2.33 -0.71 -6.74
N SER A 63 1.24 -1.45 -6.91
CA SER A 63 0.63 -2.25 -5.84
C SER A 63 0.42 -3.71 -6.23
N ASP A 64 1.43 -4.54 -6.01
CA ASP A 64 1.34 -6.01 -6.02
C ASP A 64 1.35 -6.57 -4.58
N ASP A 65 1.41 -7.89 -4.44
CA ASP A 65 1.50 -8.58 -3.16
C ASP A 65 2.77 -8.23 -2.37
N ARG A 66 3.90 -7.96 -3.04
CA ARG A 66 5.15 -7.57 -2.41
C ARG A 66 5.05 -6.18 -1.76
N MET A 67 4.50 -5.20 -2.49
CA MET A 67 4.19 -3.89 -1.94
C MET A 67 3.18 -3.99 -0.80
N ALA A 68 2.17 -4.85 -0.93
CA ALA A 68 1.15 -5.02 0.11
C ALA A 68 1.73 -5.54 1.43
N ILE A 69 2.60 -6.53 1.37
CA ILE A 69 3.30 -7.06 2.56
C ILE A 69 4.17 -5.97 3.18
N ALA A 70 5.01 -5.31 2.38
CA ALA A 70 5.94 -4.29 2.87
C ALA A 70 5.21 -3.10 3.52
N LEU A 71 4.12 -2.63 2.91
CA LEU A 71 3.37 -1.49 3.44
C LEU A 71 2.57 -1.87 4.70
N ALA A 72 2.03 -3.09 4.77
CA ALA A 72 1.36 -3.58 5.97
C ALA A 72 2.34 -3.75 7.15
N GLN A 73 3.59 -4.14 6.90
CA GLN A 73 4.65 -4.16 7.91
C GLN A 73 4.92 -2.78 8.52
N GLU A 74 4.75 -1.73 7.74
CA GLU A 74 4.92 -0.33 8.20
C GLU A 74 3.61 0.32 8.65
N GLY A 75 2.49 -0.42 8.68
CA GLY A 75 1.21 0.02 9.24
C GLY A 75 0.22 0.64 8.26
N GLY A 76 0.54 0.65 6.96
CA GLY A 76 -0.35 1.13 5.89
C GLY A 76 -1.11 0.00 5.19
N ILE A 77 -1.86 0.34 4.14
CA ILE A 77 -2.63 -0.62 3.35
C ILE A 77 -2.27 -0.47 1.88
N SER A 78 -1.96 -1.57 1.20
CA SER A 78 -1.85 -1.58 -0.25
C SER A 78 -3.14 -2.09 -0.86
N PHE A 79 -3.59 -1.41 -1.93
CA PHE A 79 -4.69 -1.89 -2.75
C PHE A 79 -4.15 -2.55 -4.01
N ILE A 80 -4.20 -3.86 -4.07
CA ILE A 80 -3.72 -4.63 -5.24
C ILE A 80 -4.48 -4.20 -6.48
N PHE A 81 -3.76 -4.05 -7.60
CA PHE A 81 -4.33 -3.54 -8.85
C PHE A 81 -5.32 -4.52 -9.50
N GLY A 82 -6.46 -4.01 -9.98
CA GLY A 82 -7.51 -4.79 -10.62
C GLY A 82 -7.34 -4.96 -12.14
N SER A 83 -6.32 -4.35 -12.77
CA SER A 83 -6.03 -4.45 -14.21
C SER A 83 -5.31 -5.74 -14.58
N GLN A 84 -5.85 -6.86 -14.11
CA GLN A 84 -5.36 -8.22 -14.32
C GLN A 84 -6.54 -9.21 -14.26
N SER A 85 -6.29 -10.49 -14.51
CA SER A 85 -7.34 -11.49 -14.35
C SER A 85 -7.78 -11.63 -12.90
N ILE A 86 -9.01 -12.07 -12.68
CA ILE A 86 -9.57 -12.28 -11.34
C ILE A 86 -8.74 -13.28 -10.54
N GLU A 87 -8.32 -14.37 -11.19
CA GLU A 87 -7.52 -15.43 -10.58
C GLU A 87 -6.14 -14.92 -10.14
N SER A 88 -5.51 -14.07 -10.97
CA SER A 88 -4.20 -13.48 -10.66
C SER A 88 -4.28 -12.54 -9.47
N GLU A 89 -5.29 -11.66 -9.42
CA GLU A 89 -5.49 -10.74 -8.31
C GLU A 89 -5.82 -11.49 -7.01
N ALA A 90 -6.75 -12.44 -7.07
CA ALA A 90 -7.10 -13.30 -5.93
C ALA A 90 -5.90 -14.07 -5.40
N ALA A 91 -5.03 -14.58 -6.29
CA ALA A 91 -3.78 -15.24 -5.89
C ALA A 91 -2.81 -14.28 -5.20
N MET A 92 -2.70 -13.02 -5.63
CA MET A 92 -1.91 -11.99 -4.93
C MET A 92 -2.47 -11.71 -3.54
N VAL A 93 -3.78 -11.52 -3.41
CA VAL A 93 -4.45 -11.35 -2.10
C VAL A 93 -4.18 -12.54 -1.20
N ALA A 94 -4.37 -13.76 -1.68
CA ALA A 94 -4.12 -14.99 -0.92
C ALA A 94 -2.66 -15.11 -0.47
N ARG A 95 -1.69 -14.70 -1.30
CA ARG A 95 -0.28 -14.64 -0.89
C ARG A 95 -0.05 -13.69 0.26
N VAL A 96 -0.62 -12.47 0.24
CA VAL A 96 -0.53 -11.54 1.38
C VAL A 96 -1.15 -12.15 2.63
N LYS A 97 -2.32 -12.76 2.51
CA LYS A 97 -3.03 -13.40 3.64
C LYS A 97 -2.34 -14.68 4.14
N SER A 98 -1.48 -15.30 3.35
CA SER A 98 -0.64 -16.41 3.81
C SER A 98 0.50 -15.95 4.73
N TYR A 99 0.90 -14.69 4.64
CA TYR A 99 1.88 -14.12 5.54
C TYR A 99 1.26 -13.87 6.92
N LYS A 100 1.78 -14.58 7.89
CA LYS A 100 1.46 -14.42 9.30
C LYS A 100 2.67 -13.76 9.98
N ALA A 101 2.44 -12.73 10.79
CA ALA A 101 3.54 -11.98 11.41
C ALA A 101 4.54 -12.90 12.10
N GLY A 102 5.81 -12.83 11.72
CA GLY A 102 6.88 -13.72 12.19
C GLY A 102 6.91 -15.11 11.57
N PHE A 103 5.97 -15.44 10.65
CA PHE A 103 5.94 -16.70 9.90
C PHE A 103 6.13 -16.38 8.41
N ILE A 104 7.04 -17.06 7.75
CA ILE A 104 7.39 -16.81 6.35
C ILE A 104 7.05 -18.06 5.53
N VAL A 105 6.29 -17.88 4.45
CA VAL A 105 6.21 -18.89 3.39
C VAL A 105 7.53 -18.81 2.62
N SER A 106 8.23 -19.92 2.51
CA SER A 106 9.56 -19.94 1.89
C SER A 106 9.49 -19.59 0.40
N ASP A 107 10.20 -18.56 -0.02
CA ASP A 107 10.40 -18.16 -1.43
C ASP A 107 11.72 -18.67 -2.00
N SER A 108 12.50 -19.34 -1.18
CA SER A 108 13.85 -19.83 -1.49
C SER A 108 13.88 -21.34 -1.25
N ASN A 109 13.40 -22.09 -2.26
CA ASN A 109 13.29 -23.54 -2.22
C ASN A 109 14.12 -24.17 -3.33
N VAL A 110 14.70 -25.31 -3.05
CA VAL A 110 15.49 -26.12 -4.00
C VAL A 110 15.10 -27.60 -3.89
N LYS A 111 15.43 -28.37 -4.92
CA LYS A 111 15.32 -29.82 -4.91
C LYS A 111 16.64 -30.48 -4.51
N PRO A 112 16.61 -31.73 -4.06
CA PRO A 112 17.83 -32.49 -3.76
C PRO A 112 18.82 -32.56 -4.93
N GLU A 113 18.32 -32.64 -6.17
CA GLU A 113 19.10 -32.76 -7.40
C GLU A 113 19.71 -31.43 -7.86
N ASN A 114 19.24 -30.28 -7.34
CA ASN A 114 19.82 -28.98 -7.67
C ASN A 114 21.29 -28.94 -7.26
N THR A 115 22.07 -28.08 -7.96
CA THR A 115 23.50 -27.94 -7.74
C THR A 115 23.83 -26.77 -6.82
N LEU A 116 25.06 -26.74 -6.29
CA LEU A 116 25.56 -25.60 -5.53
C LEU A 116 25.55 -24.32 -6.37
N ALA A 117 25.77 -24.39 -7.69
CA ALA A 117 25.64 -23.22 -8.58
C ALA A 117 24.23 -22.63 -8.54
N GLU A 118 23.20 -23.47 -8.58
CA GLU A 118 21.80 -23.02 -8.52
C GLU A 118 21.43 -22.46 -7.14
N VAL A 119 21.95 -23.02 -6.06
CA VAL A 119 21.82 -22.47 -4.70
C VAL A 119 22.43 -21.08 -4.62
N LEU A 120 23.62 -20.87 -5.18
CA LEU A 120 24.27 -19.56 -5.20
C LEU A 120 23.51 -18.54 -6.05
N ALA A 121 23.02 -18.94 -7.21
CA ALA A 121 22.19 -18.09 -8.07
C ALA A 121 20.86 -17.70 -7.38
N LEU A 122 20.23 -18.65 -6.70
CA LEU A 122 19.02 -18.38 -5.92
C LEU A 122 19.30 -17.40 -4.76
N LYS A 123 20.43 -17.60 -4.05
CA LYS A 123 20.87 -16.69 -2.99
C LYS A 123 21.14 -15.27 -3.52
N GLU A 124 21.78 -15.13 -4.67
CA GLU A 124 22.03 -13.83 -5.30
C GLU A 124 20.72 -13.12 -5.67
N ARG A 125 19.75 -13.88 -6.20
CA ARG A 125 18.44 -13.37 -6.58
C ARG A 125 17.54 -12.97 -5.40
N THR A 126 17.51 -13.78 -4.33
CA THR A 126 16.59 -13.60 -3.19
C THR A 126 17.24 -12.90 -2.00
N GLY A 127 18.57 -12.89 -1.92
CA GLY A 127 19.31 -12.39 -0.74
C GLY A 127 19.26 -13.35 0.46
N HIS A 128 18.58 -14.49 0.36
CA HIS A 128 18.39 -15.42 1.46
C HIS A 128 19.53 -16.44 1.56
N SER A 129 19.98 -16.71 2.78
CA SER A 129 21.06 -17.66 3.06
C SER A 129 20.57 -19.02 3.60
N THR A 130 19.29 -19.16 3.85
CA THR A 130 18.64 -20.42 4.26
C THR A 130 17.61 -20.78 3.20
N MET A 131 17.68 -22.00 2.69
CA MET A 131 16.81 -22.52 1.66
C MET A 131 16.19 -23.83 2.12
N ALA A 132 14.89 -23.98 1.94
CA ALA A 132 14.23 -25.27 2.18
C ALA A 132 14.53 -26.20 1.01
N VAL A 133 14.81 -27.45 1.32
CA VAL A 133 14.94 -28.53 0.33
C VAL A 133 13.64 -29.34 0.35
N THR A 134 12.87 -29.24 -0.71
CA THR A 134 11.59 -29.94 -0.85
C THR A 134 11.63 -30.88 -2.05
N ASP A 135 10.78 -31.87 -2.05
CA ASP A 135 10.72 -32.91 -3.09
C ASP A 135 10.40 -32.33 -4.49
N ASP A 136 9.59 -31.27 -4.53
CA ASP A 136 9.17 -30.60 -5.77
C ASP A 136 9.81 -29.22 -5.99
N GLY A 137 10.60 -28.71 -5.03
CA GLY A 137 11.22 -27.37 -5.08
C GLY A 137 10.25 -26.23 -4.83
N THR A 138 9.05 -26.50 -4.34
CA THR A 138 8.04 -25.49 -4.01
C THR A 138 7.98 -25.13 -2.52
N ALA A 139 7.30 -24.06 -2.19
CA ALA A 139 7.10 -23.60 -0.82
C ALA A 139 6.29 -24.57 0.05
N ASN A 140 5.48 -25.43 -0.57
CA ASN A 140 4.57 -26.36 0.10
C ASN A 140 4.91 -27.83 -0.18
N GLY A 141 6.06 -28.10 -0.80
CA GLY A 141 6.54 -29.45 -1.04
C GLY A 141 6.89 -30.18 0.25
N LYS A 142 7.07 -31.51 0.17
CA LYS A 142 7.52 -32.31 1.30
C LYS A 142 8.93 -31.90 1.69
N LEU A 143 9.12 -31.48 2.94
CA LEU A 143 10.42 -31.04 3.43
C LEU A 143 11.39 -32.22 3.57
N LEU A 144 12.50 -32.19 2.85
CA LEU A 144 13.57 -33.19 2.85
C LEU A 144 14.81 -32.73 3.61
N GLY A 145 14.98 -31.42 3.76
CA GLY A 145 16.11 -30.85 4.44
C GLY A 145 16.16 -29.32 4.35
N ILE A 146 17.24 -28.74 4.82
CA ILE A 146 17.57 -27.31 4.61
C ILE A 146 19.02 -27.16 4.19
N VAL A 147 19.28 -26.09 3.43
CA VAL A 147 20.64 -25.61 3.11
C VAL A 147 20.83 -24.24 3.72
N THR A 148 21.93 -24.06 4.42
CA THR A 148 22.37 -22.78 4.96
C THR A 148 23.78 -22.42 4.48
N SER A 149 24.22 -21.20 4.68
CA SER A 149 25.62 -20.80 4.36
C SER A 149 26.70 -21.54 5.16
N ARG A 150 26.33 -22.36 6.14
CA ARG A 150 27.24 -23.19 6.93
C ARG A 150 27.47 -24.56 6.29
N ASP A 151 26.59 -25.01 5.42
CA ASP A 151 26.59 -26.35 4.84
C ASP A 151 27.55 -26.45 3.62
N TYR A 152 27.99 -25.32 3.08
CA TYR A 152 28.89 -25.29 1.91
C TYR A 152 30.01 -24.26 2.03
N ARG A 153 31.13 -24.57 1.36
CA ARG A 153 32.26 -23.65 1.20
C ARG A 153 32.62 -23.51 -0.26
N VAL A 154 32.27 -22.36 -0.86
CA VAL A 154 32.46 -22.06 -2.29
C VAL A 154 33.92 -22.26 -2.75
N SER A 155 34.91 -22.02 -1.85
CA SER A 155 36.33 -22.19 -2.15
C SER A 155 36.83 -23.64 -2.12
N ARG A 156 36.00 -24.60 -1.67
CA ARG A 156 36.42 -26.00 -1.48
C ARG A 156 35.48 -27.03 -2.10
N MET A 157 34.33 -26.60 -2.60
CA MET A 157 33.31 -27.49 -3.19
C MET A 157 33.14 -27.14 -4.67
N SER A 158 32.99 -28.19 -5.51
CA SER A 158 32.58 -27.98 -6.90
C SER A 158 31.19 -27.37 -6.97
N ARG A 159 30.96 -26.50 -7.96
CA ARG A 159 29.65 -25.92 -8.19
C ARG A 159 28.61 -26.92 -8.66
N ASP A 160 29.04 -28.08 -9.14
CA ASP A 160 28.18 -29.15 -9.67
C ASP A 160 27.77 -30.15 -8.58
N VAL A 161 28.26 -30.01 -7.34
CA VAL A 161 27.86 -30.85 -6.22
C VAL A 161 26.35 -30.66 -5.95
N LYS A 162 25.65 -31.76 -5.81
CA LYS A 162 24.21 -31.75 -5.57
C LYS A 162 23.85 -31.36 -4.15
N VAL A 163 22.68 -30.73 -3.97
CA VAL A 163 22.15 -30.30 -2.67
C VAL A 163 22.05 -31.46 -1.69
N GLU A 164 21.61 -32.63 -2.14
CA GLU A 164 21.51 -33.84 -1.29
C GLU A 164 22.81 -34.26 -0.61
N GLU A 165 23.97 -33.90 -1.17
CA GLU A 165 25.28 -34.25 -0.63
C GLU A 165 25.73 -33.34 0.52
N PHE A 166 25.18 -32.11 0.61
CA PHE A 166 25.60 -31.13 1.61
C PHE A 166 24.47 -30.53 2.44
N MET A 167 23.22 -30.79 2.12
CA MET A 167 22.09 -30.31 2.93
C MET A 167 22.11 -30.93 4.34
N THR A 168 21.48 -30.24 5.28
CA THR A 168 21.09 -30.87 6.55
C THR A 168 19.76 -31.62 6.31
N PRO A 169 19.76 -32.98 6.36
CA PRO A 169 18.59 -33.77 6.04
C PRO A 169 17.52 -33.68 7.14
N PHE A 170 16.27 -34.02 6.80
CA PHE A 170 15.10 -33.84 7.66
C PHE A 170 15.21 -34.52 9.01
N ASP A 171 15.79 -35.72 9.08
CA ASP A 171 15.99 -36.46 10.31
C ASP A 171 16.93 -35.79 11.34
N LYS A 172 17.72 -34.86 10.87
CA LYS A 172 18.61 -34.01 11.71
C LYS A 172 18.05 -32.63 12.00
N LEU A 173 16.89 -32.29 11.43
CA LEU A 173 16.25 -31.01 11.64
C LEU A 173 15.39 -31.02 12.90
N ILE A 174 15.38 -29.87 13.58
CA ILE A 174 14.33 -29.57 14.54
C ILE A 174 13.22 -28.87 13.78
N THR A 175 12.03 -29.43 13.83
CA THR A 175 10.82 -28.90 13.21
C THR A 175 9.71 -28.79 14.25
N ALA A 176 8.64 -28.07 13.95
CA ALA A 176 7.46 -28.01 14.80
C ALA A 176 6.18 -28.08 13.95
N PRO A 177 5.02 -28.43 14.54
CA PRO A 177 3.74 -28.44 13.84
C PRO A 177 3.36 -27.09 13.25
N ALA A 178 2.60 -27.09 12.14
CA ALA A 178 2.18 -25.89 11.42
C ALA A 178 1.34 -24.92 12.27
N ASP A 179 0.63 -25.39 13.28
CA ASP A 179 -0.19 -24.60 14.21
C ASP A 179 0.58 -24.02 15.39
N THR A 180 1.90 -24.29 15.49
CA THR A 180 2.76 -23.78 16.57
C THR A 180 2.65 -22.26 16.69
N SER A 181 2.49 -21.75 17.91
CA SER A 181 2.46 -20.31 18.16
C SER A 181 3.83 -19.68 17.91
N LEU A 182 3.87 -18.40 17.51
CA LEU A 182 5.15 -17.67 17.30
C LEU A 182 6.00 -17.67 18.55
N LYS A 183 5.38 -17.53 19.73
CA LYS A 183 6.10 -17.58 21.03
C LYS A 183 6.75 -18.95 21.21
N THR A 184 5.99 -20.03 21.05
CA THR A 184 6.51 -21.41 21.18
C THR A 184 7.61 -21.69 20.16
N ALA A 185 7.43 -21.25 18.90
CA ALA A 185 8.45 -21.37 17.86
C ALA A 185 9.74 -20.65 18.24
N ASN A 186 9.62 -19.44 18.81
CA ASN A 186 10.77 -18.69 19.27
C ASN A 186 11.46 -19.35 20.48
N ASP A 187 10.70 -19.92 21.43
CA ASP A 187 11.26 -20.65 22.57
C ASP A 187 12.07 -21.86 22.06
N ILE A 188 11.55 -22.62 21.09
CA ILE A 188 12.28 -23.72 20.44
C ILE A 188 13.57 -23.22 19.75
N ILE A 189 13.47 -22.13 18.99
CA ILE A 189 14.65 -21.51 18.33
C ILE A 189 15.72 -21.15 19.35
N TRP A 190 15.32 -20.59 20.49
CA TRP A 190 16.24 -20.15 21.54
C TRP A 190 16.88 -21.33 22.26
N ASP A 191 16.08 -22.32 22.70
CA ASP A 191 16.54 -23.47 23.45
C ASP A 191 17.52 -24.34 22.64
N HIS A 192 17.26 -24.48 21.35
CA HIS A 192 18.11 -25.26 20.44
C HIS A 192 19.14 -24.43 19.67
N LYS A 193 19.26 -23.11 19.98
CA LYS A 193 20.23 -22.19 19.34
C LYS A 193 20.12 -22.17 17.81
N LEU A 194 18.90 -22.25 17.29
CA LEU A 194 18.62 -22.23 15.87
C LEU A 194 18.62 -20.81 15.32
N ASN A 195 18.80 -20.67 13.99
CA ASN A 195 18.53 -19.44 13.27
C ASN A 195 17.16 -19.44 12.59
N SER A 196 16.64 -20.63 12.31
CA SER A 196 15.34 -20.84 11.67
C SER A 196 14.73 -22.15 12.15
N LEU A 197 13.39 -22.19 12.15
CA LEU A 197 12.58 -23.35 12.51
C LEU A 197 11.57 -23.60 11.39
N PRO A 198 11.66 -24.72 10.66
CA PRO A 198 10.62 -25.14 9.74
C PRO A 198 9.39 -25.60 10.50
N LEU A 199 8.21 -25.16 10.07
CA LEU A 199 6.92 -25.66 10.53
C LEU A 199 6.29 -26.53 9.44
N VAL A 200 5.91 -27.75 9.81
CA VAL A 200 5.42 -28.76 8.87
C VAL A 200 4.02 -29.26 9.26
N ASP A 201 3.26 -29.72 8.27
CA ASP A 201 2.01 -30.42 8.50
C ASP A 201 2.23 -31.91 8.88
N ASP A 202 1.13 -32.63 9.12
CA ASP A 202 1.15 -34.06 9.49
C ASP A 202 1.73 -34.96 8.39
N LYS A 203 1.82 -34.46 7.14
CA LYS A 203 2.41 -35.15 5.99
C LYS A 203 3.83 -34.73 5.69
N GLN A 204 4.42 -33.92 6.58
CA GLN A 204 5.78 -33.39 6.44
C GLN A 204 5.92 -32.31 5.33
N HIS A 205 4.82 -31.72 4.83
CA HIS A 205 4.93 -30.60 3.91
C HIS A 205 5.33 -29.34 4.67
N LEU A 206 6.21 -28.54 4.06
CA LEU A 206 6.59 -27.25 4.61
C LEU A 206 5.41 -26.29 4.55
N VAL A 207 5.06 -25.67 5.68
CA VAL A 207 4.00 -24.67 5.75
C VAL A 207 4.58 -23.29 5.99
N TYR A 208 5.46 -23.16 6.97
CA TYR A 208 6.13 -21.90 7.30
C TYR A 208 7.60 -22.13 7.69
N MET A 209 8.37 -21.07 7.58
CA MET A 209 9.66 -20.89 8.23
C MET A 209 9.54 -19.78 9.28
N VAL A 210 10.09 -19.99 10.46
CA VAL A 210 10.24 -18.96 11.48
C VAL A 210 11.73 -18.64 11.64
N PHE A 211 12.11 -17.38 11.47
CA PHE A 211 13.50 -16.96 11.66
C PHE A 211 13.62 -16.14 12.92
N ARG A 212 14.70 -16.34 13.65
CA ARG A 212 15.01 -15.60 14.87
C ARG A 212 14.99 -14.09 14.65
N LYS A 213 15.63 -13.61 13.58
CA LYS A 213 15.67 -12.18 13.23
C LYS A 213 14.28 -11.57 13.00
N ASP A 214 13.35 -12.32 12.44
CA ASP A 214 12.02 -11.83 12.11
C ASP A 214 11.12 -11.75 13.35
N TYR A 215 11.32 -12.65 14.31
CA TYR A 215 10.67 -12.54 15.61
C TYR A 215 11.07 -11.25 16.34
N ASP A 216 12.37 -10.95 16.39
CA ASP A 216 12.88 -9.73 17.03
C ASP A 216 12.38 -8.48 16.31
N SER A 217 12.35 -8.50 14.97
CA SER A 217 11.82 -7.41 14.15
C SER A 217 10.32 -7.21 14.38
N HIS A 218 9.52 -8.27 14.37
CA HIS A 218 8.08 -8.23 14.66
C HIS A 218 7.80 -7.68 16.06
N LYS A 219 8.54 -8.16 17.08
CA LYS A 219 8.39 -7.70 18.46
C LYS A 219 8.74 -6.21 18.62
N ALA A 220 9.72 -5.74 17.85
CA ALA A 220 10.12 -4.33 17.85
C ALA A 220 9.19 -3.43 17.03
N ASN A 221 8.45 -3.98 16.06
CA ASN A 221 7.58 -3.21 15.16
C ASN A 221 6.12 -3.20 15.65
N SER A 222 5.78 -2.17 16.42
CA SER A 222 4.41 -1.95 16.92
C SER A 222 3.44 -1.41 15.85
N LEU A 223 3.95 -1.07 14.65
CA LEU A 223 3.13 -0.47 13.59
C LEU A 223 2.53 -1.49 12.63
N GLU A 224 2.98 -2.74 12.63
CA GLU A 224 2.44 -3.76 11.72
C GLU A 224 0.91 -3.78 11.74
N LEU A 225 0.32 -3.76 10.55
CA LEU A 225 -1.13 -3.78 10.38
C LEU A 225 -1.63 -5.20 10.16
N LEU A 226 -2.22 -5.76 11.20
CA LEU A 226 -2.66 -7.14 11.26
C LEU A 226 -4.17 -7.25 11.46
N ASP A 227 -4.76 -8.27 10.84
CA ASP A 227 -6.13 -8.69 11.12
C ASP A 227 -6.24 -9.46 12.45
N GLN A 228 -7.45 -9.85 12.83
CA GLN A 228 -7.71 -10.62 14.04
C GLN A 228 -7.00 -12.00 14.09
N HIS A 229 -6.58 -12.51 12.94
CA HIS A 229 -5.84 -13.77 12.80
C HIS A 229 -4.32 -13.56 12.69
N LYS A 230 -3.86 -12.32 12.91
CA LYS A 230 -2.45 -11.90 12.80
C LYS A 230 -1.85 -12.05 11.41
N ARG A 231 -2.68 -11.94 10.38
CA ARG A 231 -2.27 -11.86 8.97
C ARG A 231 -2.26 -10.41 8.54
N TYR A 232 -1.43 -10.06 7.58
CA TYR A 232 -1.38 -8.69 7.06
C TYR A 232 -2.70 -8.28 6.42
N VAL A 233 -3.09 -7.04 6.69
CA VAL A 233 -4.27 -6.42 6.07
C VAL A 233 -3.94 -6.02 4.64
N VAL A 234 -4.87 -6.32 3.72
CA VAL A 234 -4.72 -6.02 2.29
C VAL A 234 -6.02 -5.52 1.69
N GLY A 235 -5.90 -4.49 0.85
CA GLY A 235 -6.97 -4.02 -0.02
C GLY A 235 -6.85 -4.59 -1.43
N ALA A 236 -7.94 -4.54 -2.19
CA ALA A 236 -7.97 -4.95 -3.58
C ALA A 236 -8.85 -4.01 -4.44
N GLY A 237 -8.43 -3.77 -5.67
CA GLY A 237 -9.15 -2.95 -6.63
C GLY A 237 -10.25 -3.74 -7.33
N ILE A 238 -11.43 -3.15 -7.45
CA ILE A 238 -12.50 -3.69 -8.28
C ILE A 238 -12.90 -2.65 -9.34
N ASN A 239 -13.54 -3.09 -10.39
CA ASN A 239 -14.09 -2.21 -11.42
C ASN A 239 -15.62 -2.37 -11.53
N THR A 240 -16.25 -1.54 -12.36
CA THR A 240 -17.70 -1.54 -12.57
C THR A 240 -18.18 -2.53 -13.65
N ARG A 241 -17.32 -3.42 -14.16
CA ARG A 241 -17.63 -4.35 -15.25
C ARG A 241 -17.73 -5.79 -14.78
N ASP A 242 -16.67 -6.32 -14.15
CA ASP A 242 -16.57 -7.72 -13.73
C ASP A 242 -16.77 -7.92 -12.22
N TYR A 243 -17.25 -6.89 -11.51
CA TYR A 243 -17.43 -6.93 -10.04
C TYR A 243 -18.28 -8.11 -9.58
N ALA A 244 -19.19 -8.61 -10.40
CA ALA A 244 -20.08 -9.71 -10.05
C ALA A 244 -19.33 -11.02 -9.77
N GLU A 245 -18.21 -11.25 -10.48
CA GLU A 245 -17.33 -12.41 -10.36
C GLU A 245 -16.08 -12.07 -9.53
N ARG A 246 -15.52 -10.89 -9.69
CA ARG A 246 -14.30 -10.45 -9.00
C ARG A 246 -14.49 -10.30 -7.50
N VAL A 247 -15.57 -9.69 -7.04
CA VAL A 247 -15.81 -9.48 -5.61
C VAL A 247 -15.87 -10.80 -4.84
N PRO A 248 -16.65 -11.83 -5.27
CA PRO A 248 -16.62 -13.13 -4.59
C PRO A 248 -15.23 -13.75 -4.49
N ALA A 249 -14.46 -13.72 -5.58
CA ALA A 249 -13.11 -14.30 -5.61
C ALA A 249 -12.15 -13.58 -4.65
N LEU A 250 -12.21 -12.25 -4.58
CA LEU A 250 -11.37 -11.46 -3.67
C LEU A 250 -11.76 -11.65 -2.20
N VAL A 251 -13.06 -11.78 -1.92
CA VAL A 251 -13.57 -12.08 -0.56
C VAL A 251 -13.12 -13.46 -0.12
N GLU A 252 -13.21 -14.47 -0.99
CA GLU A 252 -12.73 -15.84 -0.72
C GLU A 252 -11.21 -15.86 -0.50
N ALA A 253 -10.45 -15.08 -1.27
CA ALA A 253 -9.01 -14.92 -1.07
C ALA A 253 -8.65 -14.18 0.24
N GLY A 254 -9.61 -13.52 0.89
CA GLY A 254 -9.45 -12.87 2.19
C GLY A 254 -9.12 -11.37 2.13
N ALA A 255 -9.46 -10.67 1.05
CA ALA A 255 -9.31 -9.21 1.01
C ALA A 255 -10.07 -8.54 2.17
N ASP A 256 -9.41 -7.65 2.89
CA ASP A 256 -10.00 -6.97 4.07
C ASP A 256 -10.85 -5.76 3.66
N VAL A 257 -10.51 -5.13 2.54
CA VAL A 257 -11.22 -3.97 2.01
C VAL A 257 -11.10 -3.91 0.50
N LEU A 258 -12.19 -3.61 -0.18
CA LEU A 258 -12.24 -3.40 -1.61
C LEU A 258 -12.29 -1.91 -1.95
N CYS A 259 -11.86 -1.54 -3.15
CA CYS A 259 -12.01 -0.19 -3.63
C CYS A 259 -12.38 -0.18 -5.11
N SER A 260 -13.49 0.47 -5.44
CA SER A 260 -13.87 0.67 -6.84
C SER A 260 -12.90 1.63 -7.52
N ASP A 261 -12.23 1.13 -8.55
CA ASP A 261 -11.31 1.88 -9.39
C ASP A 261 -11.84 1.95 -10.81
N SER A 262 -12.55 3.03 -11.13
CA SER A 262 -13.20 3.24 -12.42
C SER A 262 -13.02 4.67 -12.88
N SER A 263 -12.99 4.87 -14.20
CA SER A 263 -13.08 6.20 -14.80
C SER A 263 -14.49 6.80 -14.70
N GLU A 264 -15.48 5.97 -14.45
CA GLU A 264 -16.89 6.34 -14.27
C GLU A 264 -17.19 6.70 -12.83
N ARG A 265 -16.92 7.93 -12.45
CA ARG A 265 -16.72 8.40 -11.07
C ARG A 265 -18.02 8.67 -10.32
N PHE A 266 -18.73 9.71 -10.71
CA PHE A 266 -20.09 10.04 -10.25
C PHE A 266 -21.09 9.44 -11.24
N SER A 267 -21.32 8.14 -11.16
CA SER A 267 -22.08 7.42 -12.17
C SER A 267 -22.97 6.33 -11.60
N GLU A 268 -24.01 5.99 -12.34
CA GLU A 268 -24.90 4.88 -12.04
C GLU A 268 -24.17 3.54 -11.94
N TRP A 269 -23.07 3.36 -12.67
CA TRP A 269 -22.26 2.15 -12.63
C TRP A 269 -21.63 1.90 -11.25
N GLN A 270 -21.13 2.95 -10.62
CA GLN A 270 -20.64 2.86 -9.24
C GLN A 270 -21.75 2.53 -8.25
N SER A 271 -22.88 3.20 -8.34
CA SER A 271 -24.06 2.93 -7.49
C SER A 271 -24.54 1.49 -7.64
N ARG A 272 -24.63 0.96 -8.88
CA ARG A 272 -25.00 -0.44 -9.13
C ARG A 272 -23.99 -1.42 -8.50
N THR A 273 -22.69 -1.14 -8.63
CA THR A 273 -21.64 -1.96 -8.02
C THR A 273 -21.78 -2.00 -6.50
N LEU A 274 -21.91 -0.82 -5.85
CA LEU A 274 -22.11 -0.71 -4.41
C LEU A 274 -23.40 -1.42 -3.96
N SER A 275 -24.52 -1.19 -4.64
CA SER A 275 -25.79 -1.84 -4.34
C SER A 275 -25.72 -3.36 -4.43
N ARG A 276 -24.99 -3.90 -5.41
CA ARG A 276 -24.76 -5.34 -5.52
C ARG A 276 -23.95 -5.90 -4.37
N VAL A 277 -22.88 -5.21 -3.98
CA VAL A 277 -22.06 -5.63 -2.82
C VAL A 277 -22.89 -5.57 -1.55
N ARG A 278 -23.60 -4.48 -1.29
CA ARG A 278 -24.48 -4.33 -0.12
C ARG A 278 -25.61 -5.36 -0.10
N GLY A 279 -26.26 -5.61 -1.21
CA GLY A 279 -27.34 -6.59 -1.32
C GLY A 279 -26.89 -8.03 -1.06
N LYS A 280 -25.63 -8.39 -1.37
CA LYS A 280 -25.11 -9.73 -1.17
C LYS A 280 -24.41 -9.94 0.16
N TYR A 281 -23.66 -8.95 0.63
CA TYR A 281 -22.74 -9.08 1.78
C TYR A 281 -23.06 -8.12 2.93
N GLY A 282 -24.04 -7.23 2.79
CA GLY A 282 -24.31 -6.22 3.81
C GLY A 282 -23.08 -5.36 4.10
N ASP A 283 -22.77 -5.19 5.37
CA ASP A 283 -21.58 -4.48 5.85
C ASP A 283 -20.38 -5.40 6.15
N ASP A 284 -20.47 -6.71 5.87
CA ASP A 284 -19.35 -7.64 6.08
C ASP A 284 -18.22 -7.38 5.10
N VAL A 285 -18.54 -7.06 3.85
CA VAL A 285 -17.55 -6.66 2.84
C VAL A 285 -17.40 -5.14 2.84
N LYS A 286 -16.20 -4.67 3.11
CA LYS A 286 -15.86 -3.25 3.10
C LYS A 286 -15.52 -2.80 1.69
N VAL A 287 -16.15 -1.72 1.20
CA VAL A 287 -15.93 -1.23 -0.16
C VAL A 287 -15.92 0.30 -0.22
N GLY A 288 -14.80 0.85 -0.69
CA GLY A 288 -14.67 2.26 -1.04
C GLY A 288 -15.03 2.54 -2.49
N ALA A 289 -15.35 3.78 -2.77
CA ALA A 289 -15.73 4.24 -4.09
C ALA A 289 -15.15 5.63 -4.43
N GLY A 290 -15.16 5.99 -5.68
CA GLY A 290 -14.68 7.29 -6.19
C GLY A 290 -14.13 7.19 -7.61
N ASN A 291 -13.52 8.24 -8.10
CA ASN A 291 -13.12 9.47 -7.40
C ASN A 291 -14.17 10.58 -7.64
N VAL A 292 -14.37 11.38 -6.63
CA VAL A 292 -15.23 12.57 -6.68
C VAL A 292 -14.39 13.82 -6.40
N VAL A 293 -14.96 15.01 -6.73
CA VAL A 293 -14.28 16.31 -6.54
C VAL A 293 -15.19 17.39 -5.95
N ASP A 294 -16.43 17.02 -5.60
CA ASP A 294 -17.44 17.94 -5.09
C ASP A 294 -18.39 17.28 -4.09
N ARG A 295 -19.28 18.09 -3.52
CA ARG A 295 -20.27 17.69 -2.53
C ARG A 295 -21.30 16.69 -3.05
N GLU A 296 -21.76 16.87 -4.29
CA GLU A 296 -22.79 16.02 -4.88
C GLU A 296 -22.27 14.61 -5.09
N GLY A 297 -21.04 14.48 -5.62
CA GLY A 297 -20.37 13.20 -5.79
C GLY A 297 -20.15 12.48 -4.47
N PHE A 298 -19.77 13.21 -3.41
CA PHE A 298 -19.66 12.62 -2.07
C PHE A 298 -20.98 12.05 -1.59
N ARG A 299 -22.07 12.87 -1.57
CA ARG A 299 -23.38 12.44 -1.08
C ARG A 299 -23.93 11.25 -1.87
N PHE A 300 -23.79 11.27 -3.18
CA PHE A 300 -24.21 10.17 -4.04
C PHE A 300 -23.57 8.84 -3.66
N LEU A 301 -22.24 8.81 -3.45
CA LEU A 301 -21.53 7.58 -3.08
C LEU A 301 -21.79 7.17 -1.61
N ALA A 302 -21.96 8.14 -0.72
CA ALA A 302 -22.33 7.90 0.65
C ALA A 302 -23.69 7.20 0.78
N GLU A 303 -24.71 7.72 0.08
CA GLU A 303 -26.06 7.16 0.02
C GLU A 303 -26.11 5.81 -0.70
N ALA A 304 -25.23 5.60 -1.70
CA ALA A 304 -25.07 4.31 -2.36
C ALA A 304 -24.38 3.25 -1.46
N GLY A 305 -23.89 3.65 -0.28
CA GLY A 305 -23.35 2.73 0.74
C GLY A 305 -21.85 2.53 0.72
N ALA A 306 -21.07 3.45 0.19
CA ALA A 306 -19.60 3.39 0.26
C ALA A 306 -19.10 3.41 1.72
N ASP A 307 -18.03 2.66 2.01
CA ASP A 307 -17.36 2.66 3.33
C ASP A 307 -16.33 3.76 3.46
N PHE A 308 -15.76 4.21 2.37
CA PHE A 308 -14.91 5.41 2.26
C PHE A 308 -15.02 5.99 0.86
N ILE A 309 -14.65 7.25 0.71
CA ILE A 309 -14.74 7.93 -0.58
C ILE A 309 -13.39 8.50 -1.00
N LYS A 310 -12.95 8.16 -2.22
CA LYS A 310 -11.75 8.70 -2.83
C LYS A 310 -12.02 10.06 -3.49
N VAL A 311 -11.12 11.01 -3.24
CA VAL A 311 -11.21 12.39 -3.72
C VAL A 311 -10.03 12.72 -4.61
N GLY A 312 -10.31 13.15 -5.83
CA GLY A 312 -9.30 13.65 -6.76
C GLY A 312 -9.46 13.15 -8.19
N ILE A 313 -9.46 14.09 -9.14
CA ILE A 313 -9.55 13.81 -10.58
C ILE A 313 -8.46 14.61 -11.31
N GLY A 314 -7.59 13.88 -12.03
CA GLY A 314 -6.57 14.48 -12.87
C GLY A 314 -5.39 15.10 -12.12
N GLY A 315 -5.22 14.80 -10.81
CA GLY A 315 -4.11 15.31 -9.98
C GLY A 315 -2.87 14.40 -9.94
N GLY A 316 -2.94 13.19 -10.47
CA GLY A 316 -1.81 12.24 -10.47
C GLY A 316 -0.68 12.69 -11.40
N SER A 317 0.58 12.38 -11.03
CA SER A 317 1.77 12.82 -11.78
C SER A 317 1.84 12.31 -13.23
N ILE A 318 1.15 11.22 -13.53
CA ILE A 318 1.08 10.58 -14.86
C ILE A 318 -0.33 10.57 -15.45
N CYS A 319 -1.28 11.24 -14.78
CA CYS A 319 -2.65 11.38 -15.24
C CYS A 319 -2.76 12.60 -16.18
N ILE A 320 -3.20 12.37 -17.41
CA ILE A 320 -3.45 13.41 -18.41
C ILE A 320 -4.93 13.60 -18.70
N THR A 321 -5.82 13.12 -17.85
CA THR A 321 -7.28 13.28 -18.00
C THR A 321 -7.69 14.75 -18.18
N ARG A 322 -7.05 15.69 -17.46
CA ARG A 322 -7.34 17.11 -17.58
C ARG A 322 -6.96 17.66 -18.96
N GLU A 323 -5.84 17.20 -19.50
CA GLU A 323 -5.36 17.57 -20.83
C GLU A 323 -6.25 16.98 -21.93
N GLN A 324 -6.61 15.71 -21.79
CA GLN A 324 -7.37 14.99 -22.82
C GLN A 324 -8.88 15.29 -22.83
N LYS A 325 -9.47 15.51 -21.64
CA LYS A 325 -10.93 15.66 -21.47
C LYS A 325 -11.36 17.02 -20.92
N GLY A 326 -10.44 17.83 -20.42
CA GLY A 326 -10.78 19.06 -19.70
C GLY A 326 -11.51 18.81 -18.37
N ILE A 327 -11.43 17.58 -17.82
CA ILE A 327 -12.14 17.18 -16.60
C ILE A 327 -11.17 17.10 -15.44
N GLY A 328 -11.51 17.76 -14.33
CA GLY A 328 -10.73 17.74 -13.11
C GLY A 328 -11.01 18.95 -12.23
N ARG A 329 -10.39 18.95 -11.05
CA ARG A 329 -10.45 20.06 -10.10
C ARG A 329 -9.13 20.14 -9.34
N GLY A 330 -8.73 21.31 -8.84
CA GLY A 330 -7.58 21.46 -7.95
C GLY A 330 -7.75 20.61 -6.69
N GLN A 331 -6.73 19.84 -6.34
CA GLN A 331 -6.85 18.79 -5.31
C GLN A 331 -7.20 19.35 -3.93
N ALA A 332 -6.62 20.49 -3.54
CA ALA A 332 -6.91 21.11 -2.26
C ALA A 332 -8.37 21.60 -2.18
N THR A 333 -8.86 22.29 -3.23
CA THR A 333 -10.25 22.73 -3.30
C THR A 333 -11.22 21.55 -3.24
N ALA A 334 -10.98 20.50 -4.03
CA ALA A 334 -11.81 19.29 -4.04
C ALA A 334 -11.88 18.65 -2.65
N LEU A 335 -10.73 18.54 -1.98
CA LEU A 335 -10.65 17.89 -0.67
C LEU A 335 -11.38 18.69 0.40
N ILE A 336 -11.17 20.01 0.47
CA ILE A 336 -11.84 20.88 1.45
C ILE A 336 -13.36 20.81 1.28
N GLU A 337 -13.86 20.84 0.04
CA GLU A 337 -15.28 20.81 -0.24
C GLU A 337 -15.92 19.44 0.07
N VAL A 338 -15.25 18.36 -0.26
CA VAL A 338 -15.72 17.01 0.07
C VAL A 338 -15.66 16.75 1.58
N ALA A 339 -14.62 17.27 2.27
CA ALA A 339 -14.52 17.16 3.72
C ALA A 339 -15.68 17.90 4.43
N ALA A 340 -16.04 19.09 3.95
CA ALA A 340 -17.21 19.81 4.46
C ALA A 340 -18.51 19.02 4.23
N ALA A 341 -18.68 18.40 3.06
CA ALA A 341 -19.83 17.54 2.78
C ALA A 341 -19.89 16.31 3.68
N ARG A 342 -18.73 15.68 3.99
CA ARG A 342 -18.64 14.59 4.97
C ARG A 342 -19.08 15.02 6.35
N ASP A 343 -18.61 16.16 6.81
CA ASP A 343 -18.94 16.66 8.16
C ASP A 343 -20.43 16.98 8.29
N GLU A 344 -21.03 17.60 7.27
CA GLU A 344 -22.49 17.81 7.19
C GLU A 344 -23.24 16.48 7.19
N TYR A 345 -22.84 15.52 6.38
CA TYR A 345 -23.46 14.20 6.32
C TYR A 345 -23.37 13.47 7.66
N PHE A 346 -22.25 13.61 8.36
CA PHE A 346 -22.06 13.03 9.69
C PHE A 346 -23.00 13.67 10.73
N GLU A 347 -23.21 14.99 10.70
CA GLU A 347 -24.14 15.66 11.60
C GLU A 347 -25.60 15.30 11.29
N GLU A 348 -25.94 15.13 10.00
CA GLU A 348 -27.30 14.75 9.55
C GLU A 348 -27.66 13.30 9.89
N THR A 349 -26.74 12.37 9.68
CA THR A 349 -27.01 10.92 9.71
C THR A 349 -26.39 10.19 10.89
N GLY A 350 -25.41 10.79 11.54
CA GLY A 350 -24.57 10.13 12.54
C GLY A 350 -23.58 9.10 11.95
N ILE A 351 -23.41 9.04 10.62
CA ILE A 351 -22.50 8.11 9.94
C ILE A 351 -21.28 8.88 9.44
N TYR A 352 -20.11 8.57 10.00
CA TYR A 352 -18.83 9.09 9.51
C TYR A 352 -18.30 8.23 8.38
N ILE A 353 -18.00 8.84 7.25
CA ILE A 353 -17.44 8.17 6.07
C ILE A 353 -16.03 8.73 5.82
N PRO A 354 -14.96 7.95 6.05
CA PRO A 354 -13.60 8.42 5.83
C PRO A 354 -13.34 8.87 4.39
N ILE A 355 -12.47 9.86 4.23
CA ILE A 355 -12.07 10.43 2.95
C ILE A 355 -10.63 10.05 2.66
N CYS A 356 -10.39 9.48 1.47
CA CYS A 356 -9.09 9.21 0.91
C CYS A 356 -8.71 10.31 -0.09
N SER A 357 -7.67 11.09 0.20
CA SER A 357 -7.10 12.00 -0.81
C SER A 357 -6.24 11.23 -1.80
N ASP A 358 -6.60 11.25 -3.08
CA ASP A 358 -5.96 10.49 -4.15
C ASP A 358 -5.43 11.43 -5.24
N GLY A 359 -4.09 11.48 -5.37
CA GLY A 359 -3.38 12.34 -6.30
C GLY A 359 -3.04 13.74 -5.75
N GLY A 360 -2.25 14.49 -6.51
CA GLY A 360 -1.83 15.86 -6.17
C GLY A 360 -0.70 15.97 -5.14
N ILE A 361 -0.30 14.86 -4.50
CA ILE A 361 0.78 14.84 -3.50
C ILE A 361 2.12 14.63 -4.21
N VAL A 362 2.96 15.67 -4.20
CA VAL A 362 4.29 15.69 -4.81
C VAL A 362 5.40 15.76 -3.76
N HIS A 363 5.16 16.48 -2.67
CA HIS A 363 6.10 16.71 -1.57
C HIS A 363 5.56 16.16 -0.25
N ASP A 364 6.43 15.87 0.71
CA ASP A 364 6.03 15.35 2.02
C ASP A 364 5.05 16.29 2.76
N TYR A 365 5.25 17.61 2.66
CA TYR A 365 4.36 18.58 3.31
C TYR A 365 2.94 18.59 2.72
N HIS A 366 2.74 18.15 1.47
CA HIS A 366 1.40 17.95 0.91
C HIS A 366 0.61 16.88 1.67
N CYS A 367 1.30 15.85 2.22
CA CYS A 367 0.65 14.88 3.09
C CYS A 367 0.03 15.56 4.31
N THR A 368 0.79 16.46 4.93
CA THR A 368 0.33 17.19 6.12
C THR A 368 -0.82 18.14 5.78
N LEU A 369 -0.73 18.86 4.66
CA LEU A 369 -1.83 19.71 4.19
C LEU A 369 -3.09 18.92 3.89
N ALA A 370 -2.98 17.79 3.19
CA ALA A 370 -4.14 16.94 2.88
C ALA A 370 -4.83 16.43 4.15
N LEU A 371 -4.08 15.99 5.15
CA LEU A 371 -4.64 15.58 6.45
C LEU A 371 -5.32 16.76 7.16
N ALA A 372 -4.70 17.94 7.17
CA ALA A 372 -5.29 19.15 7.76
C ALA A 372 -6.57 19.60 7.06
N MET A 373 -6.66 19.39 5.74
CA MET A 373 -7.84 19.71 4.91
C MET A 373 -8.98 18.69 5.01
N GLY A 374 -8.83 17.65 5.83
CA GLY A 374 -9.90 16.70 6.13
C GLY A 374 -9.73 15.30 5.54
N ALA A 375 -8.61 14.98 4.88
CA ALA A 375 -8.33 13.60 4.51
C ALA A 375 -8.07 12.73 5.75
N ASP A 376 -8.68 11.57 5.81
CA ASP A 376 -8.39 10.57 6.84
C ASP A 376 -7.16 9.76 6.47
N PHE A 377 -6.98 9.47 5.18
CA PHE A 377 -5.79 8.78 4.65
C PHE A 377 -5.49 9.20 3.21
N LEU A 378 -4.32 8.85 2.73
CA LEU A 378 -3.71 9.34 1.51
C LEU A 378 -3.37 8.19 0.58
N MET A 379 -3.89 8.19 -0.65
CA MET A 379 -3.52 7.24 -1.68
C MET A 379 -2.40 7.82 -2.56
N LEU A 380 -1.28 7.11 -2.62
CA LEU A 380 -0.06 7.56 -3.25
C LEU A 380 0.41 6.58 -4.35
N GLY A 381 0.55 7.08 -5.57
CA GLY A 381 1.10 6.31 -6.70
C GLY A 381 2.60 6.55 -6.86
N ARG A 382 2.98 7.74 -7.33
CA ARG A 382 4.38 8.12 -7.59
C ARG A 382 5.30 7.91 -6.39
N TYR A 383 4.82 8.16 -5.18
CA TYR A 383 5.60 7.99 -3.96
C TYR A 383 6.07 6.54 -3.79
N PHE A 384 5.13 5.60 -3.85
CA PHE A 384 5.42 4.17 -3.65
C PHE A 384 6.10 3.51 -4.85
N SER A 385 5.88 3.99 -6.08
CA SER A 385 6.52 3.42 -7.27
C SER A 385 8.05 3.54 -7.29
N ARG A 386 8.63 4.41 -6.44
CA ARG A 386 10.06 4.70 -6.36
C ARG A 386 10.88 3.66 -5.58
N PHE A 387 10.22 2.76 -4.85
CA PHE A 387 10.87 1.89 -3.87
C PHE A 387 11.20 0.50 -4.43
N ASP A 388 12.10 -0.20 -3.77
CA ASP A 388 12.49 -1.57 -4.11
C ASP A 388 11.29 -2.52 -4.14
N GLU A 389 10.31 -2.28 -3.27
CA GLU A 389 9.12 -3.12 -3.08
C GLU A 389 8.05 -2.92 -4.15
N SER A 390 8.14 -1.87 -4.99
CA SER A 390 7.22 -1.72 -6.12
C SER A 390 7.46 -2.77 -7.21
N PRO A 391 6.44 -3.18 -7.97
CA PRO A 391 6.53 -4.29 -8.92
C PRO A 391 7.38 -3.99 -10.16
N THR A 392 7.80 -2.76 -10.39
CA THR A 392 8.49 -2.34 -11.61
C THR A 392 9.99 -2.55 -11.54
N ASN A 393 10.64 -2.55 -12.71
CA ASN A 393 12.07 -2.74 -12.81
C ASN A 393 12.84 -1.47 -12.43
N LYS A 394 13.98 -1.67 -11.76
CA LYS A 394 14.99 -0.64 -11.60
C LYS A 394 15.89 -0.62 -12.83
N VAL A 395 16.00 0.53 -13.48
CA VAL A 395 16.80 0.74 -14.69
C VAL A 395 17.82 1.85 -14.47
N ASN A 396 18.94 1.80 -15.19
CA ASN A 396 19.92 2.87 -15.19
C ASN A 396 19.73 3.73 -16.45
N ILE A 397 19.48 5.02 -16.25
CA ILE A 397 19.33 5.99 -17.33
C ILE A 397 20.36 7.10 -17.12
N ASN A 398 21.31 7.21 -18.02
CA ASN A 398 22.36 8.23 -17.96
C ASN A 398 23.10 8.30 -16.61
N GLY A 399 23.39 7.14 -16.01
CA GLY A 399 24.09 7.04 -14.73
C GLY A 399 23.19 7.17 -13.49
N SER A 400 21.91 7.48 -13.64
CA SER A 400 20.95 7.58 -12.54
C SER A 400 20.04 6.35 -12.49
N TYR A 401 19.81 5.83 -11.29
CA TYR A 401 18.83 4.76 -11.10
C TYR A 401 17.40 5.31 -11.09
N MET A 402 16.54 4.68 -11.89
CA MET A 402 15.13 5.02 -12.05
C MET A 402 14.28 3.77 -11.87
N LYS A 403 12.99 3.95 -11.58
CA LYS A 403 11.95 2.92 -11.64
C LYS A 403 11.00 3.24 -12.77
N GLU A 404 10.53 2.23 -13.48
CA GLU A 404 9.47 2.41 -14.45
C GLU A 404 8.16 2.77 -13.74
N TYR A 405 7.39 3.69 -14.32
CA TYR A 405 6.13 4.14 -13.74
C TYR A 405 5.14 4.55 -14.84
N TRP A 406 4.01 3.87 -14.89
CA TRP A 406 2.98 4.10 -15.91
C TRP A 406 1.59 4.19 -15.31
N GLY A 407 0.72 4.99 -15.97
CA GLY A 407 -0.67 5.17 -15.59
C GLY A 407 -1.56 4.00 -16.01
N GLU A 408 -2.62 3.77 -15.27
CA GLU A 408 -3.65 2.80 -15.62
C GLU A 408 -4.39 3.15 -16.93
N GLY A 409 -4.38 4.41 -17.32
CA GLY A 409 -4.92 4.90 -18.59
C GLY A 409 -3.91 4.91 -19.75
N SER A 410 -2.73 4.33 -19.58
CA SER A 410 -1.74 4.19 -20.66
C SER A 410 -1.96 2.92 -21.48
N SER A 411 -1.45 2.92 -22.71
CA SER A 411 -1.44 1.72 -23.57
C SER A 411 -0.65 0.56 -22.95
N ARG A 412 0.32 0.86 -22.09
CA ARG A 412 1.11 -0.14 -21.38
C ARG A 412 0.29 -0.93 -20.37
N ALA A 413 -0.55 -0.26 -19.58
CA ALA A 413 -1.39 -0.92 -18.57
C ALA A 413 -2.47 -1.81 -19.21
N ARG A 414 -2.93 -1.45 -20.42
CA ARG A 414 -4.03 -2.13 -21.13
C ARG A 414 -5.28 -2.29 -20.27
N ASN A 415 -5.53 -1.32 -19.39
CA ASN A 415 -6.66 -1.34 -18.46
C ASN A 415 -7.94 -0.84 -19.13
N TRP A 416 -8.33 -1.49 -20.23
CA TRP A 416 -9.54 -1.18 -20.98
C TRP A 416 -10.83 -1.33 -20.15
N GLN A 417 -10.84 -2.22 -19.15
CA GLN A 417 -11.99 -2.41 -18.26
C GLN A 417 -12.32 -1.16 -17.45
N ARG A 418 -11.32 -0.35 -17.13
CA ARG A 418 -11.50 0.92 -16.42
C ARG A 418 -12.03 2.03 -17.32
N TYR A 419 -11.62 2.04 -18.59
CA TYR A 419 -11.80 3.18 -19.50
C TYR A 419 -12.72 2.91 -20.66
N ASP A 420 -12.97 1.65 -21.01
CA ASP A 420 -13.80 1.29 -22.16
C ASP A 420 -15.29 1.31 -21.82
N MET A 421 -16.00 2.24 -22.46
CA MET A 421 -17.44 2.40 -22.36
C MET A 421 -18.21 1.61 -23.44
N GLY A 422 -17.54 1.07 -24.45
CA GLY A 422 -18.19 0.64 -25.71
C GLY A 422 -17.99 -0.78 -26.18
N GLY A 423 -17.14 -1.59 -25.56
CA GLY A 423 -16.98 -3.01 -25.94
C GLY A 423 -15.84 -3.34 -26.89
N ASP A 424 -15.18 -2.41 -27.51
CA ASP A 424 -13.92 -2.62 -28.21
C ASP A 424 -12.77 -2.58 -27.19
N LYS A 425 -12.06 -3.68 -27.03
CA LYS A 425 -10.98 -3.87 -26.05
C LYS A 425 -9.74 -2.96 -26.29
N LYS A 426 -9.96 -1.71 -26.68
CA LYS A 426 -8.92 -0.70 -26.93
C LYS A 426 -9.33 0.62 -26.32
N LEU A 427 -8.37 1.32 -25.72
CA LEU A 427 -8.54 2.71 -25.35
C LEU A 427 -8.70 3.55 -26.62
N SER A 428 -9.71 4.40 -26.66
CA SER A 428 -9.89 5.36 -27.77
C SER A 428 -8.80 6.42 -27.78
N PHE A 429 -8.28 6.76 -26.60
CA PHE A 429 -7.15 7.66 -26.35
C PHE A 429 -6.57 7.38 -24.97
N GLU A 430 -5.34 7.77 -24.75
CA GLU A 430 -4.68 7.58 -23.46
C GLU A 430 -5.05 8.67 -22.47
N GLU A 431 -5.27 8.28 -21.20
CA GLU A 431 -5.46 9.18 -20.07
C GLU A 431 -4.31 9.10 -19.06
N GLY A 432 -3.27 8.37 -19.38
CA GLY A 432 -2.06 8.21 -18.60
C GLY A 432 -0.84 8.04 -19.49
N VAL A 433 0.33 8.36 -18.95
CA VAL A 433 1.60 8.23 -19.66
C VAL A 433 2.44 7.09 -19.10
N ASP A 434 3.38 6.59 -19.93
CA ASP A 434 4.47 5.70 -19.51
C ASP A 434 5.71 6.54 -19.24
N SER A 435 6.36 6.35 -18.10
CA SER A 435 7.41 7.23 -17.61
C SER A 435 8.37 6.53 -16.66
N TYR A 436 9.32 7.30 -16.14
CA TYR A 436 10.24 6.90 -15.09
C TYR A 436 10.13 7.83 -13.89
N VAL A 437 10.42 7.28 -12.70
CA VAL A 437 10.57 8.04 -11.46
C VAL A 437 11.95 7.78 -10.85
N PRO A 438 12.55 8.76 -10.16
CA PRO A 438 13.81 8.53 -9.47
C PRO A 438 13.67 7.41 -8.44
N TYR A 439 14.59 6.43 -8.50
CA TYR A 439 14.68 5.37 -7.51
C TYR A 439 15.09 5.93 -6.14
N ALA A 440 14.46 5.46 -5.08
CA ALA A 440 14.65 6.00 -3.73
C ALA A 440 15.08 4.95 -2.68
N GLY A 441 15.35 3.70 -3.06
CA GLY A 441 15.74 2.66 -2.11
C GLY A 441 14.54 1.99 -1.44
N SER A 442 14.68 1.61 -0.17
CA SER A 442 13.65 0.87 0.56
C SER A 442 12.45 1.73 0.95
N LEU A 443 11.25 1.14 0.95
CA LEU A 443 10.03 1.75 1.44
C LEU A 443 10.18 2.19 2.90
N LYS A 444 10.68 1.32 3.75
CA LYS A 444 10.79 1.54 5.19
C LYS A 444 11.55 2.81 5.55
N ASP A 445 12.72 3.02 4.95
CA ASP A 445 13.58 4.16 5.28
C ASP A 445 12.94 5.49 4.85
N ASN A 446 12.36 5.52 3.66
CA ASN A 446 11.71 6.71 3.12
C ASN A 446 10.39 7.04 3.82
N LEU A 447 9.58 6.03 4.11
CA LEU A 447 8.30 6.20 4.80
C LEU A 447 8.51 6.73 6.21
N GLY A 448 9.50 6.19 6.93
CA GLY A 448 9.88 6.66 8.26
C GLY A 448 10.23 8.15 8.29
N LEU A 449 10.98 8.63 7.27
CA LEU A 449 11.33 10.05 7.14
C LEU A 449 10.10 10.91 6.86
N THR A 450 9.24 10.51 5.92
CA THR A 450 8.00 11.23 5.59
C THR A 450 7.07 11.33 6.81
N LEU A 451 6.86 10.22 7.53
CA LEU A 451 6.03 10.21 8.74
C LEU A 451 6.62 11.06 9.89
N SER A 452 7.95 11.14 9.99
CA SER A 452 8.60 12.02 10.96
C SER A 452 8.31 13.48 10.68
N LYS A 453 8.33 13.90 9.41
CA LYS A 453 7.95 15.27 9.00
C LYS A 453 6.48 15.55 9.32
N VAL A 454 5.56 14.60 9.02
CA VAL A 454 4.14 14.74 9.33
C VAL A 454 3.92 14.92 10.84
N ARG A 455 4.52 14.06 11.67
CA ARG A 455 4.43 14.17 13.14
C ARG A 455 4.98 15.51 13.66
N SER A 456 6.13 15.93 13.16
CA SER A 456 6.73 17.20 13.54
C SER A 456 5.82 18.39 13.23
N THR A 457 5.21 18.41 12.04
CA THR A 457 4.28 19.48 11.64
C THR A 457 3.01 19.47 12.49
N MET A 458 2.46 18.28 12.82
CA MET A 458 1.31 18.17 13.72
C MET A 458 1.64 18.73 15.11
N CYS A 459 2.83 18.47 15.64
CA CYS A 459 3.30 19.08 16.89
C CYS A 459 3.37 20.60 16.80
N ASN A 460 3.89 21.16 15.71
CA ASN A 460 3.95 22.61 15.48
C ASN A 460 2.55 23.23 15.40
N CYS A 461 1.52 22.46 15.08
CA CYS A 461 0.11 22.88 15.09
C CYS A 461 -0.62 22.51 16.40
N GLY A 462 0.08 22.00 17.40
CA GLY A 462 -0.48 21.66 18.72
C GLY A 462 -1.42 20.45 18.71
N SER A 463 -1.17 19.45 17.87
CA SER A 463 -2.07 18.31 17.65
C SER A 463 -1.34 16.97 17.78
N LEU A 464 -1.98 16.02 18.48
CA LEU A 464 -1.44 14.69 18.76
C LEU A 464 -2.17 13.56 18.01
N SER A 465 -3.23 13.89 17.27
CA SER A 465 -3.96 12.94 16.42
C SER A 465 -4.51 13.60 15.17
N ILE A 466 -4.83 12.81 14.14
CA ILE A 466 -5.39 13.34 12.89
C ILE A 466 -6.71 14.06 13.11
N PRO A 467 -7.71 13.54 13.88
CA PRO A 467 -8.95 14.27 14.14
C PRO A 467 -8.73 15.60 14.89
N GLU A 468 -7.76 15.64 15.80
CA GLU A 468 -7.40 16.86 16.51
C GLU A 468 -6.74 17.88 15.56
N PHE A 469 -5.88 17.39 14.66
CA PHE A 469 -5.22 18.19 13.66
C PHE A 469 -6.21 18.84 12.68
N GLN A 470 -7.19 18.10 12.19
CA GLN A 470 -8.26 18.62 11.33
C GLN A 470 -9.07 19.73 12.00
N LYS A 471 -9.23 19.68 13.33
CA LYS A 471 -9.96 20.70 14.09
C LYS A 471 -9.14 21.94 14.44
N LYS A 472 -7.83 21.76 14.68
CA LYS A 472 -6.95 22.84 15.18
C LYS A 472 -6.12 23.52 14.09
N ALA A 473 -5.83 22.82 12.99
CA ALA A 473 -4.99 23.34 11.93
C ALA A 473 -5.56 24.63 11.33
N LYS A 474 -4.69 25.60 11.13
CA LYS A 474 -4.99 26.85 10.41
C LYS A 474 -4.23 26.84 9.11
N ILE A 475 -4.95 27.05 8.03
CA ILE A 475 -4.42 26.96 6.67
C ILE A 475 -4.59 28.33 6.02
N THR A 476 -3.56 28.81 5.32
CA THR A 476 -3.60 30.05 4.58
C THR A 476 -3.25 29.83 3.11
N LEU A 477 -3.96 30.50 2.21
CA LEU A 477 -3.54 30.63 0.82
C LEU A 477 -2.29 31.51 0.77
N VAL A 478 -1.39 31.19 -0.16
CA VAL A 478 -0.16 31.95 -0.38
C VAL A 478 -0.10 32.49 -1.81
N SER A 479 0.55 33.64 -1.99
CA SER A 479 0.77 34.20 -3.32
C SER A 479 1.83 33.40 -4.09
N ALA A 480 1.91 33.62 -5.42
CA ALA A 480 2.96 33.01 -6.24
C ALA A 480 4.38 33.41 -5.74
N THR A 481 4.55 34.59 -5.21
CA THR A 481 5.82 35.05 -4.62
C THR A 481 6.14 34.29 -3.34
N SER A 482 5.17 34.03 -2.47
CA SER A 482 5.35 33.23 -1.26
C SER A 482 5.68 31.79 -1.57
N ILE A 483 5.19 31.25 -2.67
CA ILE A 483 5.58 29.88 -3.10
C ILE A 483 7.08 29.83 -3.43
N VAL A 484 7.60 30.85 -4.11
CA VAL A 484 9.03 30.94 -4.44
C VAL A 484 9.86 31.14 -3.17
N GLU A 485 9.41 32.00 -2.26
CA GLU A 485 10.04 32.24 -0.94
C GLU A 485 10.14 30.98 -0.10
N GLY A 486 9.20 30.05 -0.25
CA GLY A 486 9.16 28.76 0.49
C GLY A 486 10.26 27.76 0.15
N GLY A 487 11.08 28.03 -0.89
CA GLY A 487 12.24 27.22 -1.27
C GLY A 487 13.56 27.87 -0.90
N ALA A 488 14.65 27.11 -1.02
CA ALA A 488 15.97 27.72 -0.93
C ALA A 488 16.15 28.71 -2.10
N HIS A 489 16.39 29.98 -1.79
CA HIS A 489 16.55 31.06 -2.76
C HIS A 489 17.75 31.93 -2.39
N ASP A 490 18.32 32.63 -3.35
CA ASP A 490 19.49 33.53 -3.20
C ASP A 490 20.74 32.85 -2.59
N VAL A 491 20.85 31.52 -2.73
CA VAL A 491 21.97 30.69 -2.29
C VAL A 491 22.37 29.67 -3.36
N VAL A 492 23.65 29.32 -3.39
CA VAL A 492 24.15 28.20 -4.19
C VAL A 492 24.14 26.96 -3.33
N LEU A 493 23.30 25.98 -3.70
CA LEU A 493 23.23 24.70 -2.99
C LEU A 493 24.53 23.91 -3.22
N LYS A 494 25.15 23.44 -2.13
CA LYS A 494 26.13 22.37 -2.25
C LYS A 494 25.38 21.11 -2.69
N GLU A 495 25.98 20.30 -3.59
CA GLU A 495 25.39 19.01 -3.92
C GLU A 495 25.14 18.22 -2.64
N THR A 496 23.89 18.15 -2.21
CA THR A 496 23.46 17.25 -1.16
C THR A 496 23.10 15.93 -1.82
N ALA A 497 23.76 14.86 -1.43
CA ALA A 497 23.31 13.51 -1.75
C ALA A 497 21.83 13.41 -1.40
N SER A 498 21.02 13.16 -2.43
CA SER A 498 19.59 12.79 -2.37
C SER A 498 18.70 13.60 -1.41
N THR A 499 18.25 14.74 -1.82
CA THR A 499 16.93 15.19 -1.43
C THR A 499 16.02 15.03 -2.63
N SER A 500 14.97 14.28 -2.45
CA SER A 500 13.89 14.05 -3.39
C SER A 500 13.39 15.36 -4.00
N LYS A 501 13.77 15.64 -5.25
CA LYS A 501 12.97 16.48 -6.13
C LYS A 501 11.99 15.62 -6.90
#